data_27e34988db469b08ad43f5e399a38616
#
_entry.id   27e34988db469b08ad43f5e399a38616
#
_cell.length_a   1.000
_cell.length_b   1.000
_cell.length_c   1.000
_cell.angle_alpha   90.00
_cell.angle_beta   90.00
_cell.angle_gamma   90.00
#
_symmetry.space_group_name_H-M   'P 1'
#
loop_
_entity.id
_entity.type
_entity.pdbx_description
1 polymer ?
#
loop_
_entity_poly.entity_id
_entity_poly.type
_entity_poly.pdbx_seq_one_letter_code
_entity_poly.pdbx_strand_id
1 'polypeptide(L)'
;MTRSVLTARPDQSVLDVVQLLAKNRITGLPVVEDENRLIGVVSESDIIGKAGDTVADIMTHGSWTVTEDTPLGEAAEILLRRRIRRLPVVRGDNELVGLVSRGDLIIFFATHVWTCSWCGKGYRGFYAPSACSNCGGETFTIKVPDSA
;
A
#
# COMPACT_ATOMS: atom_id res chain seq x y z
N MET A 1 -6.02 -2.19 -2.52
CA MET A 1 -5.50 -2.48 -1.16
C MET A 1 -5.82 -3.91 -0.79
N THR A 2 -4.87 -4.60 -0.19
CA THR A 2 -5.05 -5.94 0.36
C THR A 2 -5.66 -5.82 1.76
N ARG A 3 -6.77 -6.48 2.02
CA ARG A 3 -7.46 -6.46 3.34
C ARG A 3 -7.06 -7.64 4.23
N SER A 4 -6.78 -8.80 3.64
CA SER A 4 -6.25 -9.96 4.37
C SER A 4 -4.73 -9.88 4.42
N VAL A 5 -4.20 -9.17 5.39
CA VAL A 5 -2.78 -8.85 5.50
C VAL A 5 -2.07 -9.89 6.36
N LEU A 6 -1.00 -10.49 5.84
CA LEU A 6 -0.06 -11.25 6.65
C LEU A 6 0.68 -10.28 7.58
N THR A 7 0.79 -10.65 8.85
CA THR A 7 1.44 -9.83 9.87
C THR A 7 2.46 -10.65 10.67
N ALA A 8 3.37 -9.94 11.31
CA ALA A 8 4.26 -10.50 12.30
C ALA A 8 3.94 -9.93 13.69
N ARG A 9 4.36 -10.63 14.72
CA ARG A 9 4.30 -10.17 16.10
C ARG A 9 5.71 -9.90 16.63
N PRO A 10 5.87 -8.98 17.58
CA PRO A 10 7.21 -8.61 18.08
C PRO A 10 7.96 -9.76 18.75
N ASP A 11 7.26 -10.72 19.35
CA ASP A 11 7.82 -11.87 20.03
C ASP A 11 8.16 -13.07 19.11
N GLN A 12 7.77 -13.02 17.85
CA GLN A 12 8.15 -14.06 16.89
C GLN A 12 9.66 -14.07 16.65
N SER A 13 10.20 -15.27 16.36
CA SER A 13 11.59 -15.40 15.95
C SER A 13 11.83 -14.80 14.56
N VAL A 14 13.01 -14.26 14.34
CA VAL A 14 13.43 -13.78 13.01
C VAL A 14 13.34 -14.91 11.98
N LEU A 15 13.72 -16.14 12.36
CA LEU A 15 13.64 -17.32 11.48
C LEU A 15 12.21 -17.60 11.02
N ASP A 16 11.21 -17.52 11.92
CA ASP A 16 9.80 -17.73 11.56
C ASP A 16 9.34 -16.70 10.53
N VAL A 17 9.73 -15.45 10.69
CA VAL A 17 9.40 -14.37 9.74
C VAL A 17 10.10 -14.58 8.40
N VAL A 18 11.37 -14.97 8.39
CA VAL A 18 12.11 -15.29 7.15
C VAL A 18 11.40 -16.39 6.37
N GLN A 19 10.97 -17.47 7.06
CA GLN A 19 10.23 -18.56 6.43
C GLN A 19 8.87 -18.10 5.88
N LEU A 20 8.17 -17.25 6.62
CA LEU A 20 6.88 -16.68 6.19
C LEU A 20 7.04 -15.80 4.95
N LEU A 21 8.04 -14.95 4.90
CA LEU A 21 8.37 -14.12 3.75
C LEU A 21 8.72 -14.97 2.52
N ALA A 22 9.58 -15.94 2.69
CA ALA A 22 10.01 -16.84 1.61
C ALA A 22 8.85 -17.66 1.05
N LYS A 23 8.01 -18.26 1.91
CA LYS A 23 6.84 -19.04 1.51
C LYS A 23 5.83 -18.23 0.70
N ASN A 24 5.61 -16.99 1.08
CA ASN A 24 4.64 -16.12 0.44
C ASN A 24 5.24 -15.22 -0.66
N ARG A 25 6.54 -15.32 -0.90
CA ARG A 25 7.28 -14.50 -1.89
C ARG A 25 7.06 -13.00 -1.70
N ILE A 26 7.09 -12.55 -0.46
CA ILE A 26 6.99 -11.15 -0.06
C ILE A 26 8.25 -10.70 0.67
N THR A 27 8.49 -9.41 0.73
CA THR A 27 9.74 -8.83 1.22
C THR A 27 9.58 -8.04 2.50
N GLY A 28 8.41 -8.05 3.09
CA GLY A 28 8.16 -7.36 4.36
C GLY A 28 6.74 -7.56 4.85
N LEU A 29 6.55 -7.35 6.15
CA LEU A 29 5.30 -7.52 6.87
C LEU A 29 5.07 -6.36 7.83
N PRO A 30 3.83 -5.92 8.04
CA PRO A 30 3.47 -5.14 9.20
C PRO A 30 3.66 -5.96 10.48
N VAL A 31 4.10 -5.29 11.53
CA VAL A 31 4.21 -5.87 12.88
C VAL A 31 3.09 -5.31 13.74
N VAL A 32 2.31 -6.19 14.30
CA VAL A 32 1.16 -5.85 15.14
C VAL A 32 1.26 -6.46 16.53
N GLU A 33 0.66 -5.81 17.49
CA GLU A 33 0.43 -6.33 18.83
C GLU A 33 -1.07 -6.59 19.06
N ASP A 34 -1.50 -6.69 20.31
CA ASP A 34 -2.88 -7.01 20.65
C ASP A 34 -3.88 -6.07 19.96
N GLU A 35 -5.07 -6.62 19.66
CA GLU A 35 -6.12 -5.92 18.91
C GLU A 35 -5.70 -5.48 17.49
N ASN A 36 -4.73 -6.18 16.89
CA ASN A 36 -4.22 -5.88 15.55
C ASN A 36 -3.64 -4.47 15.41
N ARG A 37 -3.13 -3.91 16.48
CA ARG A 37 -2.55 -2.57 16.51
C ARG A 37 -1.17 -2.57 15.87
N LEU A 38 -1.00 -1.74 14.84
CA LEU A 38 0.27 -1.59 14.14
C LEU A 38 1.31 -0.92 15.03
N ILE A 39 2.49 -1.54 15.18
CA ILE A 39 3.62 -0.99 15.93
C ILE A 39 4.86 -0.76 15.06
N GLY A 40 4.90 -1.30 13.86
CA GLY A 40 6.02 -1.12 12.95
C GLY A 40 5.94 -2.04 11.75
N VAL A 41 7.08 -2.20 11.09
CA VAL A 41 7.25 -3.10 9.95
C VAL A 41 8.56 -3.85 10.08
N VAL A 42 8.63 -5.04 9.48
CA VAL A 42 9.86 -5.81 9.31
C VAL A 42 10.03 -6.14 7.83
N SER A 43 11.22 -5.92 7.30
CA SER A 43 11.53 -6.13 5.89
C SER A 43 12.83 -6.89 5.69
N GLU A 44 13.13 -7.26 4.45
CA GLU A 44 14.40 -7.87 4.07
C GLU A 44 15.60 -7.03 4.52
N SER A 45 15.50 -5.70 4.46
CA SER A 45 16.56 -4.79 4.91
C SER A 45 16.85 -4.94 6.40
N ASP A 46 15.82 -5.10 7.22
CA ASP A 46 15.96 -5.33 8.65
C ASP A 46 16.61 -6.69 8.94
N ILE A 47 16.17 -7.72 8.22
CA ILE A 47 16.70 -9.09 8.38
C ILE A 47 18.19 -9.16 7.99
N ILE A 48 18.56 -8.53 6.90
CA ILE A 48 19.94 -8.56 6.38
C ILE A 48 20.85 -7.62 7.17
N GLY A 49 20.35 -6.46 7.56
CA GLY A 49 21.15 -5.36 8.09
C GLY A 49 21.23 -5.28 9.61
N LYS A 50 20.39 -6.00 10.35
CA LYS A 50 20.30 -5.92 11.80
C LYS A 50 20.49 -7.28 12.45
N ALA A 51 21.05 -7.29 13.66
CA ALA A 51 21.22 -8.48 14.47
C ALA A 51 20.15 -8.56 15.55
N GLY A 52 19.59 -9.74 15.78
CA GLY A 52 18.59 -10.00 16.79
C GLY A 52 17.91 -11.35 16.60
N ASP A 53 17.29 -11.85 17.64
CA ASP A 53 16.62 -13.15 17.64
C ASP A 53 15.12 -13.04 17.40
N THR A 54 14.52 -11.92 17.78
CA THR A 54 13.08 -11.67 17.65
C THR A 54 12.79 -10.51 16.70
N VAL A 55 11.56 -10.45 16.22
CA VAL A 55 11.07 -9.34 15.39
C VAL A 55 11.25 -8.00 16.09
N ALA A 56 10.98 -7.94 17.40
CA ALA A 56 11.18 -6.73 18.20
C ALA A 56 12.60 -6.18 18.13
N ASP A 57 13.61 -7.05 18.01
CA ASP A 57 15.03 -6.66 17.95
C ASP A 57 15.39 -5.97 16.62
N ILE A 58 14.71 -6.32 15.54
CA ILE A 58 15.11 -5.89 14.18
C ILE A 58 14.08 -5.01 13.48
N MET A 59 12.82 -4.99 13.91
CA MET A 59 11.76 -4.21 13.26
C MET A 59 12.07 -2.72 13.23
N THR A 60 11.45 -2.03 12.28
CA THR A 60 11.44 -0.57 12.23
C THR A 60 10.15 -0.05 12.85
N HIS A 61 10.28 0.80 13.88
CA HIS A 61 9.17 1.47 14.52
C HIS A 61 8.74 2.73 13.75
N GLY A 62 7.52 3.21 13.98
CA GLY A 62 7.05 4.48 13.43
C GLY A 62 6.93 4.49 11.92
N SER A 63 6.45 3.40 11.33
CA SER A 63 6.20 3.30 9.89
C SER A 63 5.20 4.36 9.40
N TRP A 64 5.37 4.79 8.15
CA TRP A 64 4.39 5.61 7.47
C TRP A 64 3.09 4.83 7.31
N THR A 65 1.97 5.49 7.56
CA THR A 65 0.62 4.92 7.44
C THR A 65 -0.31 5.86 6.71
N VAL A 66 -1.39 5.32 6.19
CA VAL A 66 -2.54 6.06 5.67
C VAL A 66 -3.82 5.50 6.25
N THR A 67 -4.93 6.18 6.04
CA THR A 67 -6.27 5.70 6.41
C THR A 67 -7.04 5.22 5.19
N GLU A 68 -8.19 4.60 5.40
CA GLU A 68 -9.06 4.16 4.29
C GLU A 68 -9.58 5.32 3.44
N ASP A 69 -9.63 6.53 4.01
CA ASP A 69 -10.09 7.74 3.31
C ASP A 69 -8.97 8.48 2.56
N THR A 70 -7.72 8.07 2.73
CA THR A 70 -6.59 8.69 2.03
C THR A 70 -6.70 8.44 0.53
N PRO A 71 -6.69 9.49 -0.32
CA PRO A 71 -6.70 9.32 -1.76
C PRO A 71 -5.52 8.47 -2.25
N LEU A 72 -5.76 7.61 -3.23
CA LEU A 72 -4.71 6.72 -3.75
C LEU A 72 -3.51 7.48 -4.30
N GLY A 73 -3.71 8.65 -4.89
CA GLY A 73 -2.64 9.52 -5.37
C GLY A 73 -1.71 10.01 -4.25
N GLU A 74 -2.27 10.32 -3.08
CA GLU A 74 -1.49 10.70 -1.89
C GLU A 74 -0.69 9.49 -1.34
N ALA A 75 -1.32 8.32 -1.25
CA ALA A 75 -0.63 7.08 -0.88
C ALA A 75 0.53 6.76 -1.85
N ALA A 76 0.31 6.96 -3.16
CA ALA A 76 1.34 6.79 -4.17
C ALA A 76 2.52 7.75 -3.97
N GLU A 77 2.24 9.00 -3.65
CA GLU A 77 3.27 10.00 -3.38
C GLU A 77 4.14 9.61 -2.17
N ILE A 78 3.53 9.12 -1.09
CA ILE A 78 4.26 8.63 0.09
C ILE A 78 5.14 7.43 -0.28
N LEU A 79 4.61 6.44 -1.00
CA LEU A 79 5.37 5.27 -1.44
C LEU A 79 6.60 5.65 -2.26
N LEU A 80 6.45 6.64 -3.16
CA LEU A 80 7.54 7.07 -4.04
C LEU A 80 8.57 7.96 -3.31
N ARG A 81 8.11 8.97 -2.59
CA ARG A 81 9.00 9.92 -1.88
C ARG A 81 9.78 9.25 -0.77
N ARG A 82 9.16 8.33 -0.03
CA ARG A 82 9.80 7.59 1.06
C ARG A 82 10.54 6.35 0.60
N ARG A 83 10.48 6.02 -0.70
CA ARG A 83 11.10 4.84 -1.31
C ARG A 83 10.72 3.53 -0.62
N ILE A 84 9.51 3.47 -0.09
CA ILE A 84 8.94 2.27 0.53
C ILE A 84 8.10 1.50 -0.48
N ARG A 85 7.96 0.20 -0.27
CA ARG A 85 7.24 -0.69 -1.19
C ARG A 85 5.79 -0.92 -0.77
N ARG A 86 5.50 -0.76 0.51
CA ARG A 86 4.20 -1.01 1.13
C ARG A 86 3.88 0.07 2.13
N LEU A 87 2.61 0.36 2.23
CA LEU A 87 2.08 1.39 3.11
C LEU A 87 0.91 0.79 3.89
N PRO A 88 1.07 0.58 5.21
CA PRO A 88 -0.03 0.11 6.04
C PRO A 88 -1.19 1.09 6.06
N VAL A 89 -2.39 0.54 5.99
CA VAL A 89 -3.64 1.29 6.12
C VAL A 89 -4.21 1.02 7.51
N VAL A 90 -4.45 2.07 8.26
CA VAL A 90 -4.91 1.99 9.65
C VAL A 90 -6.23 2.71 9.85
N ARG A 91 -6.91 2.36 10.93
CA ARG A 91 -8.17 2.97 11.37
C ARG A 91 -8.13 3.19 12.88
N GLY A 92 -8.83 4.24 13.35
CA GLY A 92 -8.98 4.52 14.77
C GLY A 92 -7.64 4.59 15.50
N ASP A 93 -7.49 3.80 16.56
CA ASP A 93 -6.28 3.73 17.38
C ASP A 93 -5.19 2.84 16.76
N ASN A 94 -4.83 3.14 15.52
CA ASN A 94 -3.77 2.46 14.77
C ASN A 94 -4.05 0.97 14.45
N GLU A 95 -5.34 0.58 14.38
CA GLU A 95 -5.74 -0.76 13.96
C GLU A 95 -5.38 -0.98 12.49
N LEU A 96 -4.61 -2.01 12.19
CA LEU A 96 -4.27 -2.37 10.81
C LEU A 96 -5.50 -2.93 10.10
N VAL A 97 -5.92 -2.29 9.01
CA VAL A 97 -7.09 -2.71 8.22
C VAL A 97 -6.75 -3.07 6.77
N GLY A 98 -5.54 -2.79 6.34
CA GLY A 98 -5.12 -3.10 4.98
C GLY A 98 -3.67 -2.74 4.70
N LEU A 99 -3.28 -3.00 3.46
CA LEU A 99 -1.94 -2.70 2.95
C LEU A 99 -2.05 -2.22 1.50
N VAL A 100 -1.42 -1.11 1.20
CA VAL A 100 -1.26 -0.60 -0.17
C VAL A 100 0.18 -0.82 -0.62
N SER A 101 0.35 -1.38 -1.80
CA SER A 101 1.66 -1.62 -2.40
C SER A 101 1.80 -0.89 -3.74
N ARG A 102 3.03 -0.82 -4.25
CA ARG A 102 3.28 -0.31 -5.62
C ARG A 102 2.57 -1.16 -6.68
N GLY A 103 2.38 -2.46 -6.42
CA GLY A 103 1.60 -3.33 -7.30
C GLY A 103 0.14 -2.90 -7.40
N ASP A 104 -0.47 -2.46 -6.31
CA ASP A 104 -1.84 -1.92 -6.31
C ASP A 104 -1.97 -0.69 -7.20
N LEU A 105 -0.94 0.17 -7.24
CA LEU A 105 -0.90 1.35 -8.11
C LEU A 105 -0.89 0.94 -9.59
N ILE A 106 -0.12 -0.06 -9.94
CA ILE A 106 -0.07 -0.58 -11.32
C ILE A 106 -1.42 -1.16 -11.73
N ILE A 107 -2.05 -1.93 -10.85
CA ILE A 107 -3.40 -2.47 -11.09
C ILE A 107 -4.40 -1.32 -11.29
N PHE A 108 -4.35 -0.28 -10.47
CA PHE A 108 -5.21 0.89 -10.63
C PHE A 108 -5.04 1.53 -12.01
N PHE A 109 -3.80 1.79 -12.45
CA PHE A 109 -3.54 2.36 -13.77
C PHE A 109 -3.99 1.44 -14.92
N ALA A 110 -3.90 0.14 -14.74
CA ALA A 110 -4.34 -0.83 -15.75
C ALA A 110 -5.86 -0.88 -15.89
N THR A 111 -6.57 -0.69 -14.77
CA THR A 111 -8.00 -0.94 -14.68
C THR A 111 -8.89 0.31 -14.64
N HIS A 112 -8.34 1.49 -14.36
CA HIS A 112 -9.13 2.71 -14.23
C HIS A 112 -8.76 3.73 -15.32
N VAL A 113 -9.78 4.27 -15.99
CA VAL A 113 -9.62 5.29 -17.04
C VAL A 113 -10.60 6.42 -16.78
N TRP A 114 -10.08 7.63 -16.71
CA TRP A 114 -10.88 8.84 -16.74
C TRP A 114 -11.33 9.10 -18.17
N THR A 115 -12.62 9.19 -18.40
CA THR A 115 -13.19 9.41 -19.73
C THR A 115 -13.85 10.78 -19.77
N CYS A 116 -13.45 11.60 -20.76
CA CYS A 116 -14.09 12.88 -20.98
C CYS A 116 -15.58 12.67 -21.33
N SER A 117 -16.46 13.34 -20.60
CA SER A 117 -17.89 13.22 -20.79
C SER A 117 -18.39 13.79 -22.12
N TRP A 118 -17.60 14.66 -22.77
CA TRP A 118 -17.97 15.32 -24.03
C TRP A 118 -17.51 14.55 -25.27
N CYS A 119 -16.22 14.14 -25.30
CA CYS A 119 -15.68 13.51 -26.51
C CYS A 119 -15.25 12.04 -26.33
N GLY A 120 -15.31 11.50 -25.12
CA GLY A 120 -14.97 10.09 -24.85
C GLY A 120 -13.48 9.79 -24.78
N LYS A 121 -12.60 10.80 -24.91
CA LYS A 121 -11.15 10.56 -24.79
C LYS A 121 -10.80 10.06 -23.40
N GLY A 122 -9.98 9.01 -23.33
CA GLY A 122 -9.50 8.40 -22.08
C GLY A 122 -8.17 8.97 -21.58
N TYR A 123 -8.05 9.04 -20.26
CA TYR A 123 -6.85 9.49 -19.56
C TYR A 123 -6.53 8.56 -18.40
N ARG A 124 -5.24 8.29 -18.18
CA ARG A 124 -4.78 7.52 -17.03
C ARG A 124 -4.15 8.46 -16.02
N GLY A 125 -4.41 8.22 -14.75
CA GLY A 125 -3.90 9.01 -13.65
C GLY A 125 -4.70 8.77 -12.37
N PHE A 126 -4.16 9.21 -11.24
CA PHE A 126 -4.89 9.13 -9.96
C PHE A 126 -6.04 10.13 -9.89
N TYR A 127 -5.96 11.19 -10.66
CA TYR A 127 -6.95 12.27 -10.73
C TYR A 127 -7.35 12.54 -12.18
N ALA A 128 -8.55 13.05 -12.35
CA ALA A 128 -8.98 13.56 -13.64
C ALA A 128 -8.10 14.74 -14.09
N PRO A 129 -7.82 14.90 -15.38
CA PRO A 129 -7.17 16.11 -15.87
C PRO A 129 -8.08 17.32 -15.65
N SER A 130 -7.50 18.52 -15.56
CA SER A 130 -8.28 19.77 -15.42
C SER A 130 -9.12 20.08 -16.66
N ALA A 131 -8.61 19.73 -17.83
CA ALA A 131 -9.33 19.88 -19.09
C ALA A 131 -8.93 18.79 -20.10
N CYS A 132 -9.85 18.44 -20.97
CA CYS A 132 -9.61 17.49 -22.04
C CYS A 132 -8.72 18.10 -23.13
N SER A 133 -7.59 17.47 -23.41
CA SER A 133 -6.66 17.94 -24.45
C SER A 133 -7.22 17.83 -25.89
N ASN A 134 -8.35 17.13 -26.07
CA ASN A 134 -8.98 16.98 -27.37
C ASN A 134 -10.12 18.00 -27.62
N CYS A 135 -10.99 18.21 -26.64
CA CYS A 135 -12.18 19.07 -26.83
C CYS A 135 -12.30 20.23 -25.82
N GLY A 136 -11.39 20.34 -24.84
CA GLY A 136 -11.44 21.36 -23.82
C GLY A 136 -12.48 21.09 -22.71
N GLY A 137 -13.20 19.99 -22.76
CA GLY A 137 -14.19 19.63 -21.73
C GLY A 137 -13.56 19.42 -20.35
N GLU A 138 -14.25 19.83 -19.30
CA GLU A 138 -13.76 19.80 -17.92
C GLU A 138 -14.48 18.74 -17.05
N THR A 139 -15.36 17.95 -17.66
CA THR A 139 -16.13 16.92 -16.95
C THR A 139 -15.64 15.52 -17.36
N PHE A 140 -15.33 14.71 -16.34
CA PHE A 140 -14.80 13.36 -16.55
C PHE A 140 -15.53 12.35 -15.67
N THR A 141 -15.66 11.14 -16.19
CA THR A 141 -16.16 9.99 -15.44
C THR A 141 -15.08 8.93 -15.36
N ILE A 142 -14.94 8.28 -14.20
CA ILE A 142 -14.03 7.15 -14.05
C ILE A 142 -14.77 5.87 -14.45
N LYS A 143 -14.18 5.16 -15.41
CA LYS A 143 -14.63 3.80 -15.74
C LYS A 143 -13.79 2.82 -14.95
N VAL A 144 -14.48 2.03 -14.12
CA VAL A 144 -13.91 0.84 -13.51
C VAL A 144 -14.31 -0.32 -14.41
N PRO A 145 -13.37 -1.16 -14.88
CA PRO A 145 -13.74 -2.33 -15.66
C PRO A 145 -14.66 -3.21 -14.82
N ASP A 146 -15.69 -3.75 -15.47
CA ASP A 146 -16.51 -4.77 -14.86
C ASP A 146 -15.60 -5.87 -14.33
N SER A 147 -15.74 -6.19 -13.06
CA SER A 147 -15.03 -7.30 -12.44
C SER A 147 -15.40 -8.57 -13.21
N ALA A 148 -14.44 -9.00 -14.02
CA ALA A 148 -14.54 -10.29 -14.68
C ALA A 148 -14.45 -11.42 -13.67
#